data_b775807b80663072654d5068b7b7d841
#
_entry.id   b775807b80663072654d5068b7b7d841
#
_cell.length_a   1.000
_cell.length_b   1.000
_cell.length_c   1.000
_cell.angle_alpha   90.00
_cell.angle_beta   90.00
_cell.angle_gamma   90.00
#
_symmetry.space_group_name_H-M   'P 1'
#
loop_
_entity.id
_entity.type
_entity.pdbx_description
1 polymer ?
#
loop_
_entity_poly.entity_id
_entity_poly.type
_entity_poly.pdbx_seq_one_letter_code
_entity_poly.pdbx_strand_id
1 'polypeptide(L)'
;GVLLAIVSFFMLSRSGKKEGIDFKHNRWIYFVVLASMLGAVSGLYDKYLMAPVSEGGLGLARMAVQSWYNLYQCFLMGLMLLLLWWPQRQLTTPMHWHWAIVFIGLFLSAADFVYFYALSLPDAMISIVSMIRRGSVIVSFLFGAAVFREKNLGGKIIDLLLVLLGMVFLYIGSR
;
A
#
# COMPACT_ATOMS: atom_id res chain seq x y z
N GLY A 1 -4.65 14.40 -13.24
CA GLY A 1 -4.27 13.21 -12.44
C GLY A 1 -5.24 12.97 -11.31
N VAL A 2 -5.37 13.89 -10.36
CA VAL A 2 -6.21 13.70 -9.15
C VAL A 2 -7.69 13.45 -9.51
N LEU A 3 -8.26 14.22 -10.44
CA LEU A 3 -9.65 14.01 -10.89
C LEU A 3 -9.86 12.64 -11.51
N LEU A 4 -8.91 12.15 -12.31
CA LEU A 4 -8.96 10.80 -12.88
C LEU A 4 -8.90 9.71 -11.80
N ALA A 5 -8.08 9.90 -10.78
CA ALA A 5 -8.02 8.98 -9.64
C ALA A 5 -9.34 8.95 -8.87
N ILE A 6 -10.00 10.09 -8.68
CA ILE A 6 -11.32 10.17 -8.03
C ILE A 6 -12.38 9.45 -8.88
N VAL A 7 -12.41 9.71 -10.19
CA VAL A 7 -13.35 9.04 -11.12
C VAL A 7 -13.13 7.54 -11.11
N SER A 8 -11.87 7.08 -11.17
CA SER A 8 -11.53 5.67 -11.09
C SER A 8 -12.02 5.03 -9.79
N PHE A 9 -11.87 5.71 -8.65
CA PHE A 9 -12.38 5.23 -7.37
C PHE A 9 -13.90 5.07 -7.37
N PHE A 10 -14.62 6.04 -7.97
CA PHE A 10 -16.08 5.93 -8.12
C PHE A 10 -16.50 4.78 -9.04
N MET A 11 -15.77 4.54 -10.14
CA MET A 11 -16.04 3.44 -11.04
C MET A 11 -15.76 2.08 -10.38
N LEU A 12 -14.65 1.97 -9.64
CA LEU A 12 -14.32 0.79 -8.85
C LEU A 12 -15.40 0.49 -7.80
N SER A 13 -15.91 1.53 -7.13
CA SER A 13 -17.03 1.42 -6.20
C SER A 13 -18.30 0.87 -6.88
N ARG A 14 -18.58 1.30 -8.11
CA ARG A 14 -19.71 0.78 -8.91
C ARG A 14 -19.51 -0.67 -9.37
N SER A 15 -18.29 -1.02 -9.75
CA SER A 15 -17.92 -2.38 -10.13
C SER A 15 -18.04 -3.34 -8.95
N GLY A 16 -17.58 -2.94 -7.76
CA GLY A 16 -17.72 -3.71 -6.52
C GLY A 16 -19.17 -3.96 -6.12
N LYS A 17 -20.09 -3.04 -6.43
CA LYS A 17 -21.51 -3.22 -6.19
C LYS A 17 -22.11 -4.41 -6.95
N LYS A 18 -21.60 -4.71 -8.15
CA LYS A 18 -21.98 -5.89 -8.94
C LYS A 18 -21.53 -7.20 -8.30
N GLU A 19 -20.54 -7.15 -7.42
CA GLU A 19 -20.00 -8.28 -6.66
C GLU A 19 -20.59 -8.39 -5.25
N GLY A 20 -21.63 -7.59 -4.94
CA GLY A 20 -22.33 -7.62 -3.64
C GLY A 20 -21.69 -6.73 -2.56
N ILE A 21 -20.71 -5.91 -2.90
CA ILE A 21 -20.06 -4.98 -1.98
C ILE A 21 -20.76 -3.62 -2.09
N ASP A 22 -21.62 -3.29 -1.14
CA ASP A 22 -22.26 -1.97 -1.08
C ASP A 22 -21.36 -0.97 -0.34
N PHE A 23 -20.58 -0.23 -1.12
CA PHE A 23 -19.66 0.79 -0.59
C PHE A 23 -20.39 1.92 0.15
N LYS A 24 -21.63 2.21 -0.18
CA LYS A 24 -22.36 3.36 0.37
C LYS A 24 -22.85 3.14 1.81
N HIS A 25 -23.12 1.90 2.19
CA HIS A 25 -23.61 1.55 3.53
C HIS A 25 -22.57 0.80 4.39
N ASN A 26 -21.36 0.60 3.89
CA ASN A 26 -20.35 -0.16 4.60
C ASN A 26 -19.52 0.77 5.50
N ARG A 27 -19.66 0.64 6.81
CA ARG A 27 -18.89 1.42 7.80
C ARG A 27 -17.37 1.23 7.69
N TRP A 28 -16.91 0.13 7.14
CA TRP A 28 -15.49 -0.16 6.95
C TRP A 28 -14.79 0.78 5.97
N ILE A 29 -15.55 1.48 5.11
CA ILE A 29 -14.99 2.47 4.18
C ILE A 29 -14.34 3.64 4.92
N TYR A 30 -14.91 4.07 6.04
CA TYR A 30 -14.29 5.13 6.85
C TYR A 30 -12.91 4.73 7.35
N PHE A 31 -12.73 3.44 7.71
CA PHE A 31 -11.41 2.93 8.09
C PHE A 31 -10.42 2.89 6.92
N VAL A 32 -10.89 2.58 5.71
CA VAL A 32 -10.04 2.61 4.49
C VAL A 32 -9.60 4.04 4.18
N VAL A 33 -10.51 5.01 4.27
CA VAL A 33 -10.18 6.44 4.08
C VAL A 33 -9.18 6.89 5.13
N LEU A 34 -9.44 6.58 6.41
CA LEU A 34 -8.54 6.92 7.50
C LEU A 34 -7.16 6.28 7.31
N ALA A 35 -7.09 4.99 6.95
CA ALA A 35 -5.84 4.29 6.66
C ALA A 35 -5.08 4.93 5.50
N SER A 36 -5.78 5.38 4.45
CA SER A 36 -5.17 6.08 3.32
C SER A 36 -4.59 7.43 3.73
N MET A 37 -5.28 8.19 4.57
CA MET A 37 -4.80 9.46 5.11
C MET A 37 -3.56 9.26 5.99
N LEU A 38 -3.62 8.30 6.91
CA LEU A 38 -2.49 7.96 7.78
C LEU A 38 -1.28 7.46 6.96
N GLY A 39 -1.52 6.68 5.91
CA GLY A 39 -0.47 6.25 4.98
C GLY A 39 0.20 7.39 4.23
N ALA A 40 -0.56 8.42 3.83
CA ALA A 40 0.00 9.62 3.21
C ALA A 40 0.86 10.42 4.20
N VAL A 41 0.37 10.62 5.43
CA VAL A 41 1.13 11.30 6.49
C VAL A 41 2.42 10.52 6.83
N SER A 42 2.34 9.19 6.92
CA SER A 42 3.51 8.34 7.15
C SER A 42 4.56 8.51 6.04
N GLY A 43 4.16 8.52 4.77
CA GLY A 43 5.10 8.71 3.65
C GLY A 43 5.79 10.08 3.65
N LEU A 44 5.07 11.13 4.05
CA LEU A 44 5.65 12.47 4.25
C LEU A 44 6.64 12.47 5.41
N TYR A 45 6.29 11.81 6.51
CA TYR A 45 7.16 11.70 7.68
C TYR A 45 8.43 10.90 7.38
N ASP A 46 8.35 9.80 6.63
CA ASP A 46 9.51 9.03 6.18
C ASP A 46 10.47 9.90 5.36
N LYS A 47 9.93 10.72 4.45
CA LYS A 47 10.77 11.66 3.68
C LYS A 47 11.42 12.71 4.57
N TYR A 48 10.68 13.28 5.52
CA TYR A 48 11.20 14.27 6.48
C TYR A 48 12.35 13.71 7.31
N LEU A 49 12.26 12.45 7.76
CA LEU A 49 13.33 11.79 8.53
C LEU A 49 14.63 11.65 7.73
N MET A 50 14.53 11.40 6.41
CA MET A 50 15.69 11.12 5.56
C MET A 50 16.19 12.34 4.77
N ALA A 51 15.37 13.38 4.61
CA ALA A 51 15.77 14.59 3.90
C ALA A 51 16.96 15.28 4.58
N PRO A 52 17.89 15.85 3.80
CA PRO A 52 19.04 16.56 4.35
C PRO A 52 18.61 17.72 5.26
N VAL A 53 19.43 18.03 6.26
CA VAL A 53 19.17 19.14 7.20
C VAL A 53 19.08 20.49 6.45
N SER A 54 19.82 20.63 5.34
CA SER A 54 19.75 21.82 4.46
C SER A 54 18.37 22.03 3.83
N GLU A 55 17.58 20.98 3.69
CA GLU A 55 16.20 21.02 3.15
C GLU A 55 15.13 20.96 4.25
N GLY A 56 15.52 21.15 5.50
CA GLY A 56 14.62 21.12 6.65
C GLY A 56 14.28 19.73 7.18
N GLY A 57 14.98 18.69 6.73
CA GLY A 57 14.84 17.33 7.23
C GLY A 57 15.77 17.02 8.42
N LEU A 58 15.72 15.79 8.92
CA LEU A 58 16.58 15.34 10.02
C LEU A 58 17.87 14.65 9.56
N GLY A 59 18.01 14.34 8.29
CA GLY A 59 19.22 13.74 7.71
C GLY A 59 19.58 12.36 8.29
N LEU A 60 18.60 11.60 8.78
CA LEU A 60 18.85 10.31 9.38
C LEU A 60 19.28 9.27 8.34
N ALA A 61 20.21 8.41 8.74
CA ALA A 61 20.66 7.32 7.88
C ALA A 61 19.49 6.38 7.54
N ARG A 62 19.28 6.11 6.25
CA ARG A 62 18.23 5.25 5.74
C ARG A 62 18.11 3.91 6.48
N MET A 63 19.25 3.25 6.71
CA MET A 63 19.29 1.96 7.41
C MET A 63 18.78 2.07 8.85
N ALA A 64 19.08 3.17 9.53
CA ALA A 64 18.57 3.42 10.89
C ALA A 64 17.04 3.57 10.87
N VAL A 65 16.51 4.41 9.97
CA VAL A 65 15.05 4.61 9.83
C VAL A 65 14.34 3.29 9.53
N GLN A 66 14.84 2.52 8.56
CA GLN A 66 14.26 1.23 8.19
C GLN A 66 14.32 0.21 9.33
N SER A 67 15.44 0.14 10.05
CA SER A 67 15.60 -0.80 11.17
C SER A 67 14.63 -0.49 12.31
N TRP A 68 14.51 0.78 12.68
CA TRP A 68 13.55 1.21 13.69
C TRP A 68 12.12 0.98 13.27
N TYR A 69 11.78 1.27 12.02
CA TYR A 69 10.45 1.00 11.46
C TYR A 69 10.09 -0.48 11.58
N ASN A 70 10.98 -1.37 11.13
CA ASN A 70 10.76 -2.81 11.21
C ASN A 70 10.64 -3.31 12.66
N LEU A 71 11.43 -2.74 13.57
CA LEU A 71 11.39 -3.09 15.00
C LEU A 71 10.06 -2.71 15.63
N TYR A 72 9.58 -1.46 15.39
CA TYR A 72 8.28 -1.03 15.88
C TYR A 72 7.14 -1.83 15.26
N GLN A 73 7.21 -2.13 13.98
CA GLN A 73 6.21 -2.95 13.30
C GLN A 73 6.17 -4.36 13.87
N CYS A 74 7.32 -4.99 14.10
CA CYS A 74 7.42 -6.30 14.73
C CYS A 74 6.82 -6.29 16.14
N PHE A 75 7.15 -5.27 16.95
CA PHE A 75 6.61 -5.11 18.29
C PHE A 75 5.09 -4.94 18.30
N LEU A 76 4.56 -4.04 17.47
CA LEU A 76 3.11 -3.79 17.38
C LEU A 76 2.35 -5.01 16.86
N MET A 77 2.85 -5.66 15.82
CA MET A 77 2.22 -6.87 15.27
C MET A 77 2.31 -8.04 16.27
N GLY A 78 3.44 -8.17 16.98
CA GLY A 78 3.60 -9.15 18.06
C GLY A 78 2.60 -8.91 19.20
N LEU A 79 2.44 -7.65 19.62
CA LEU A 79 1.46 -7.28 20.64
C LEU A 79 0.02 -7.58 20.19
N MET A 80 -0.33 -7.21 18.97
CA MET A 80 -1.65 -7.53 18.40
C MET A 80 -1.89 -9.05 18.33
N LEU A 81 -0.90 -9.82 17.95
CA LEU A 81 -0.98 -11.26 17.91
C LEU A 81 -1.19 -11.85 19.29
N LEU A 82 -0.46 -11.36 20.29
CA LEU A 82 -0.61 -11.82 21.68
C LEU A 82 -1.97 -11.42 22.29
N LEU A 83 -2.48 -10.22 22.01
CA LEU A 83 -3.71 -9.72 22.62
C LEU A 83 -4.98 -10.21 21.90
N LEU A 84 -4.96 -10.32 20.58
CA LEU A 84 -6.15 -10.64 19.79
C LEU A 84 -6.20 -12.11 19.38
N TRP A 85 -5.11 -12.66 18.89
CA TRP A 85 -5.11 -14.03 18.37
C TRP A 85 -4.87 -15.08 19.44
N TRP A 86 -3.95 -14.85 20.37
CA TRP A 86 -3.59 -15.85 21.39
C TRP A 86 -4.76 -16.32 22.25
N PRO A 87 -5.67 -15.44 22.75
CA PRO A 87 -6.84 -15.87 23.51
C PRO A 87 -7.84 -16.69 22.67
N GLN A 88 -7.94 -16.40 21.37
CA GLN A 88 -8.94 -16.98 20.47
C GLN A 88 -8.38 -18.03 19.52
N ARG A 89 -7.12 -18.46 19.71
CA ARG A 89 -6.41 -19.36 18.78
C ARG A 89 -7.12 -20.68 18.48
N GLN A 90 -7.90 -21.20 19.43
CA GLN A 90 -8.64 -22.44 19.26
C GLN A 90 -9.98 -22.27 18.54
N LEU A 91 -10.54 -21.05 18.59
CA LEU A 91 -11.86 -20.74 18.03
C LEU A 91 -11.78 -20.14 16.62
N THR A 92 -10.71 -19.42 16.30
CA THR A 92 -10.61 -18.70 15.01
C THR A 92 -9.84 -19.49 13.97
N THR A 93 -8.53 -19.65 14.15
CA THR A 93 -7.67 -20.32 13.15
C THR A 93 -6.51 -21.02 13.83
N PRO A 94 -6.41 -22.35 13.74
CA PRO A 94 -5.23 -23.06 14.19
C PRO A 94 -4.02 -22.61 13.35
N MET A 95 -2.90 -22.33 14.01
CA MET A 95 -1.68 -21.92 13.33
C MET A 95 -1.09 -23.11 12.57
N HIS A 96 -1.13 -23.04 11.26
CA HIS A 96 -0.41 -23.97 10.39
C HIS A 96 0.81 -23.25 9.79
N TRP A 97 1.97 -23.87 9.91
CA TRP A 97 3.18 -23.33 9.30
C TRP A 97 3.13 -23.50 7.79
N HIS A 98 3.25 -22.39 7.08
CA HIS A 98 3.36 -22.38 5.62
C HIS A 98 4.63 -21.64 5.19
N TRP A 99 5.43 -22.27 4.34
CA TRP A 99 6.63 -21.64 3.76
C TRP A 99 6.33 -20.33 3.04
N ALA A 100 5.11 -20.18 2.52
CA ALA A 100 4.65 -18.93 1.93
C ALA A 100 4.82 -17.72 2.86
N ILE A 101 4.69 -17.89 4.18
CA ILE A 101 4.86 -16.80 5.17
C ILE A 101 6.28 -16.26 5.13
N VAL A 102 7.28 -17.15 5.04
CA VAL A 102 8.70 -16.76 4.97
C VAL A 102 8.98 -16.01 3.68
N PHE A 103 8.49 -16.50 2.53
CA PHE A 103 8.66 -15.81 1.25
C PHE A 103 7.97 -14.45 1.23
N ILE A 104 6.76 -14.32 1.76
CA ILE A 104 6.06 -13.05 1.89
C ILE A 104 6.90 -12.06 2.72
N GLY A 105 7.43 -12.49 3.87
CA GLY A 105 8.27 -11.65 4.72
C GLY A 105 9.55 -11.18 4.01
N LEU A 106 10.21 -12.08 3.30
CA LEU A 106 11.44 -11.79 2.56
C LEU A 106 11.19 -10.79 1.43
N PHE A 107 10.17 -11.01 0.60
CA PHE A 107 9.82 -10.09 -0.49
C PHE A 107 9.33 -8.75 0.01
N LEU A 108 8.57 -8.72 1.12
CA LEU A 108 8.11 -7.48 1.73
C LEU A 108 9.30 -6.65 2.26
N SER A 109 10.25 -7.29 2.96
CA SER A 109 11.45 -6.62 3.44
C SER A 109 12.32 -6.10 2.29
N ALA A 110 12.46 -6.86 1.20
CA ALA A 110 13.16 -6.41 0.01
C ALA A 110 12.45 -5.22 -0.66
N ALA A 111 11.12 -5.24 -0.74
CA ALA A 111 10.33 -4.13 -1.28
C ALA A 111 10.47 -2.86 -0.42
N ASP A 112 10.43 -2.99 0.90
CA ASP A 112 10.65 -1.86 1.81
C ASP A 112 12.07 -1.31 1.69
N PHE A 113 13.09 -2.16 1.54
CA PHE A 113 14.46 -1.72 1.30
C PHE A 113 14.57 -0.87 0.03
N VAL A 114 13.98 -1.31 -1.07
CA VAL A 114 13.96 -0.57 -2.35
C VAL A 114 13.17 0.73 -2.21
N TYR A 115 12.05 0.71 -1.49
CA TYR A 115 11.24 1.89 -1.22
C TYR A 115 12.03 2.96 -0.45
N PHE A 116 12.65 2.62 0.66
CA PHE A 116 13.48 3.55 1.44
C PHE A 116 14.72 4.01 0.66
N TYR A 117 15.29 3.14 -0.18
CA TYR A 117 16.38 3.53 -1.07
C TYR A 117 15.92 4.60 -2.06
N ALA A 118 14.81 4.38 -2.75
CA ALA A 118 14.27 5.36 -3.69
C ALA A 118 13.95 6.70 -3.00
N LEU A 119 13.40 6.65 -1.79
CA LEU A 119 13.01 7.84 -1.03
C LEU A 119 14.22 8.63 -0.51
N SER A 120 15.37 7.98 -0.30
CA SER A 120 16.61 8.62 0.16
C SER A 120 17.38 9.38 -0.93
N LEU A 121 17.00 9.23 -2.20
CA LEU A 121 17.61 9.99 -3.28
C LEU A 121 17.22 11.48 -3.20
N PRO A 122 18.17 12.42 -3.40
CA PRO A 122 17.91 13.86 -3.23
C PRO A 122 16.76 14.38 -4.09
N ASP A 123 16.69 13.92 -5.36
CA ASP A 123 15.68 14.36 -6.33
C ASP A 123 14.41 13.49 -6.34
N ALA A 124 14.27 12.59 -5.37
CA ALA A 124 13.13 11.69 -5.33
C ALA A 124 11.84 12.43 -4.93
N MET A 125 10.93 12.53 -5.88
CA MET A 125 9.57 13.01 -5.61
C MET A 125 8.75 11.90 -4.93
N ILE A 126 8.24 12.18 -3.73
CA ILE A 126 7.40 11.24 -2.96
C ILE A 126 6.22 10.74 -3.80
N SER A 127 5.62 11.63 -4.60
CA SER A 127 4.51 11.29 -5.49
C SER A 127 4.88 10.19 -6.47
N ILE A 128 6.06 10.25 -7.09
CA ILE A 128 6.53 9.25 -8.07
C ILE A 128 6.80 7.91 -7.39
N VAL A 129 7.53 7.92 -6.27
CA VAL A 129 7.83 6.70 -5.50
C VAL A 129 6.53 6.03 -5.03
N SER A 130 5.59 6.82 -4.52
CA SER A 130 4.27 6.35 -4.10
C SER A 130 3.46 5.77 -5.27
N MET A 131 3.54 6.36 -6.45
CA MET A 131 2.89 5.85 -7.66
C MET A 131 3.43 4.49 -8.08
N ILE A 132 4.75 4.35 -8.14
CA ILE A 132 5.41 3.08 -8.50
C ILE A 132 5.01 1.99 -7.51
N ARG A 133 5.00 2.30 -6.21
CA ARG A 133 4.54 1.37 -5.17
C ARG A 133 3.09 0.92 -5.38
N ARG A 134 2.21 1.85 -5.76
CA ARG A 134 0.80 1.53 -6.08
C ARG A 134 0.64 0.77 -7.39
N GLY A 135 1.60 0.87 -8.31
CA GLY A 135 1.65 0.08 -9.54
C GLY A 135 1.68 -1.43 -9.30
N SER A 136 2.10 -1.89 -8.11
CA SER A 136 2.02 -3.29 -7.70
C SER A 136 0.60 -3.86 -7.74
N VAL A 137 -0.42 -3.03 -7.58
CA VAL A 137 -1.83 -3.43 -7.71
C VAL A 137 -2.13 -3.97 -9.10
N ILE A 138 -1.49 -3.42 -10.14
CA ILE A 138 -1.64 -3.86 -11.53
C ILE A 138 -1.13 -5.29 -11.68
N VAL A 139 0.07 -5.53 -11.16
CA VAL A 139 0.70 -6.86 -11.21
C VAL A 139 -0.15 -7.87 -10.45
N SER A 140 -0.61 -7.52 -9.25
CA SER A 140 -1.47 -8.38 -8.44
C SER A 140 -2.80 -8.67 -9.14
N PHE A 141 -3.37 -7.66 -9.81
CA PHE A 141 -4.61 -7.83 -10.56
C PHE A 141 -4.42 -8.75 -11.77
N LEU A 142 -3.39 -8.52 -12.58
CA LEU A 142 -3.09 -9.35 -13.75
C LEU A 142 -2.84 -10.80 -13.35
N PHE A 143 -2.09 -11.00 -12.27
CA PHE A 143 -1.81 -12.33 -11.75
C PHE A 143 -3.08 -12.99 -11.20
N GLY A 144 -3.88 -12.27 -10.42
CA GLY A 144 -5.16 -12.74 -9.91
C GLY A 144 -6.13 -13.12 -11.04
N ALA A 145 -6.23 -12.28 -12.07
CA ALA A 145 -7.06 -12.53 -13.23
C ALA A 145 -6.63 -13.80 -14.00
N ALA A 146 -5.31 -13.99 -14.17
CA ALA A 146 -4.75 -15.14 -14.88
C ALA A 146 -4.90 -16.46 -14.10
N VAL A 147 -4.63 -16.44 -12.78
CA VAL A 147 -4.61 -17.63 -11.93
C VAL A 147 -6.01 -18.03 -11.48
N PHE A 148 -6.83 -17.06 -11.03
CA PHE A 148 -8.14 -17.33 -10.44
C PHE A 148 -9.29 -17.27 -11.44
N ARG A 149 -9.04 -16.96 -12.73
CA ARG A 149 -10.06 -16.85 -13.79
C ARG A 149 -11.25 -15.99 -13.34
N GLU A 150 -10.97 -14.82 -12.76
CA GLU A 150 -12.01 -13.94 -12.22
C GLU A 150 -13.10 -13.61 -13.23
N LYS A 151 -14.35 -13.68 -12.78
CA LYS A 151 -15.52 -13.22 -13.53
C LYS A 151 -15.54 -11.69 -13.48
N ASN A 152 -15.89 -11.00 -14.55
CA ASN A 152 -16.01 -9.53 -14.61
C ASN A 152 -14.70 -8.74 -14.86
N LEU A 153 -13.75 -9.34 -15.57
CA LEU A 153 -12.47 -8.74 -15.93
C LEU A 153 -12.60 -7.39 -16.67
N GLY A 154 -13.59 -7.24 -17.54
CA GLY A 154 -13.74 -6.04 -18.38
C GLY A 154 -13.92 -4.74 -17.58
N GLY A 155 -14.78 -4.75 -16.55
CA GLY A 155 -14.98 -3.59 -15.68
C GLY A 155 -13.73 -3.23 -14.88
N LYS A 156 -13.07 -4.23 -14.32
CA LYS A 156 -11.85 -4.05 -13.50
C LYS A 156 -10.66 -3.57 -14.34
N ILE A 157 -10.54 -4.00 -15.60
CA ILE A 157 -9.49 -3.52 -16.51
C ILE A 157 -9.67 -2.03 -16.82
N ILE A 158 -10.89 -1.57 -17.05
CA ILE A 158 -11.18 -0.16 -17.30
C ILE A 158 -10.79 0.68 -16.09
N ASP A 159 -11.17 0.25 -14.89
CA ASP A 159 -10.84 0.93 -13.63
C ASP A 159 -9.32 1.01 -13.43
N LEU A 160 -8.60 -0.07 -13.72
CA LEU A 160 -7.15 -0.15 -13.65
C LEU A 160 -6.46 0.78 -14.66
N LEU A 161 -6.95 0.82 -15.90
CA LEU A 161 -6.46 1.74 -16.94
C LEU A 161 -6.66 3.20 -16.54
N LEU A 162 -7.78 3.55 -15.92
CA LEU A 162 -8.03 4.90 -15.42
C LEU A 162 -7.08 5.28 -14.29
N VAL A 163 -6.77 4.37 -13.37
CA VAL A 163 -5.75 4.58 -12.33
C VAL A 163 -4.39 4.84 -12.98
N LEU A 164 -4.00 4.01 -13.95
CA LEU A 164 -2.73 4.17 -14.68
C LEU A 164 -2.65 5.53 -15.41
N LEU A 165 -3.69 5.90 -16.14
CA LEU A 165 -3.76 7.20 -16.79
C LEU A 165 -3.65 8.34 -15.77
N GLY A 166 -4.35 8.25 -14.63
CA GLY A 166 -4.23 9.19 -13.53
C GLY A 166 -2.79 9.33 -13.03
N MET A 167 -2.07 8.21 -12.90
CA MET A 167 -0.67 8.20 -12.50
C MET A 167 0.24 8.87 -13.54
N VAL A 168 0.05 8.57 -14.84
CA VAL A 168 0.83 9.19 -15.93
C VAL A 168 0.62 10.71 -15.95
N PHE A 169 -0.63 11.17 -15.81
CA PHE A 169 -0.91 12.62 -15.75
C PHE A 169 -0.31 13.29 -14.51
N LEU A 170 -0.26 12.60 -13.37
CA LEU A 170 0.43 13.12 -12.19
C LEU A 170 1.93 13.20 -12.42
N TYR A 171 2.53 12.20 -13.08
CA TYR A 171 3.95 12.21 -13.43
C TYR A 171 4.30 13.37 -14.38
N ILE A 172 3.50 13.60 -15.42
CA ILE A 172 3.72 14.70 -16.37
C ILE A 172 3.56 16.05 -15.68
N GLY A 173 2.60 16.20 -14.78
CA GLY A 173 2.34 17.44 -14.04
C GLY A 173 3.30 17.71 -12.87
N SER A 174 4.15 16.74 -12.49
CA SER A 174 5.16 16.88 -11.44
C SER A 174 6.54 17.28 -11.99
N ARG A 175 6.67 17.37 -13.31
CA ARG A 175 7.84 17.92 -13.99
C ARG A 175 7.67 19.41 -14.22
#